data_558907f3da1ba13a300208aa9eab8576
#
_entry.id   558907f3da1ba13a300208aa9eab8576
#
_cell.length_a   1.000
_cell.length_b   1.000
_cell.length_c   1.000
_cell.angle_alpha   90.00
_cell.angle_beta   90.00
_cell.angle_gamma   90.00
#
_symmetry.space_group_name_H-M   'P 1'
#
loop_
_entity.id
_entity.type
_entity.pdbx_description
1 polymer ?
#
loop_
_entity_poly.entity_id
_entity_poly.type
_entity_poly.pdbx_seq_one_letter_code
_entity_poly.pdbx_strand_id
1 'polypeptide(L)'
;MKQPFKYDEPMAHKHLALTPDALTMMDAIARNGSFAAAARELGRVPSALTYSVRQLEESLDVLLFDRKSGQAKLTAAGQELLTEGRRLLAEMAGVANRVRRVATGWEAELTIAVDGVLSSPTLLELVDAFYQLRPQGVPGAHDHDAALGGPPPTRLRLRTEVLAGTWEALLSGQADLAIGVSLNGMSPPAGYAVEPLGELPFVLTMSPHHPLAGAKEPIGDDELVQHRAAAVSDSAARLSPLTVNLLPGQDVLTVSSQHGKLQALLRGLGIGFMPEPWIREPVQRGLLVTKAVRRNASTAAFGYAWRAGTGAAGAGLGLALKWWLTQLASPTTRHALLTRL
;
A
#
# COMPACT_ATOMS: atom_id res chain seq x y z
N MET A 1 22.72 -13.93 -61.94
CA MET A 1 23.36 -14.39 -60.69
C MET A 1 22.67 -13.65 -59.55
N LYS A 2 21.64 -14.29 -58.92
CA LYS A 2 20.87 -13.71 -57.82
C LYS A 2 21.49 -14.16 -56.50
N GLN A 3 21.91 -13.22 -55.68
CA GLN A 3 22.34 -13.51 -54.30
C GLN A 3 21.13 -13.98 -53.48
N PRO A 4 21.27 -15.01 -52.62
CA PRO A 4 20.21 -15.44 -51.72
C PRO A 4 20.10 -14.44 -50.56
N PHE A 5 18.87 -14.03 -50.28
CA PHE A 5 18.50 -13.32 -49.06
C PHE A 5 18.94 -14.15 -47.85
N LYS A 6 19.83 -13.59 -47.02
CA LYS A 6 20.06 -14.10 -45.67
C LYS A 6 18.79 -13.82 -44.85
N TYR A 7 18.11 -14.87 -44.44
CA TYR A 7 17.14 -14.79 -43.37
C TYR A 7 17.90 -14.44 -42.09
N ASP A 8 17.67 -13.25 -41.57
CA ASP A 8 18.05 -12.90 -40.21
C ASP A 8 17.36 -13.86 -39.25
N GLU A 9 18.11 -14.65 -38.53
CA GLU A 9 17.64 -15.51 -37.45
C GLU A 9 17.18 -14.68 -36.24
N PRO A 10 16.24 -15.21 -35.43
CA PRO A 10 15.09 -14.46 -35.08
C PRO A 10 15.17 -13.91 -33.65
N MET A 11 14.46 -12.84 -33.43
CA MET A 11 14.09 -12.23 -32.17
C MET A 11 13.45 -13.19 -31.12
N ALA A 12 13.15 -14.44 -31.50
CA ALA A 12 12.50 -15.44 -30.65
C ALA A 12 13.31 -15.84 -29.39
N HIS A 13 14.64 -15.84 -29.46
CA HIS A 13 15.50 -16.21 -28.34
C HIS A 13 15.67 -15.10 -27.31
N LYS A 14 15.54 -13.82 -27.67
CA LYS A 14 15.67 -12.69 -26.74
C LYS A 14 14.49 -12.59 -25.76
N HIS A 15 13.30 -13.03 -26.14
CA HIS A 15 12.12 -13.01 -25.28
C HIS A 15 12.07 -14.14 -24.24
N LEU A 16 12.79 -15.24 -24.44
CA LEU A 16 12.81 -16.39 -23.54
C LEU A 16 13.52 -16.13 -22.20
N ALA A 17 14.40 -15.13 -22.12
CA ALA A 17 15.11 -14.80 -20.88
C ALA A 17 14.26 -13.96 -19.90
N LEU A 18 13.24 -13.24 -20.39
CA LEU A 18 12.32 -12.49 -19.55
C LEU A 18 11.21 -13.42 -19.01
N THR A 19 11.52 -14.13 -17.95
CA THR A 19 10.62 -15.10 -17.32
C THR A 19 10.13 -14.59 -15.96
N PRO A 20 9.01 -15.11 -15.42
CA PRO A 20 8.57 -14.79 -14.05
C PRO A 20 9.65 -15.06 -13.00
N ASP A 21 10.44 -16.12 -13.19
CA ASP A 21 11.56 -16.46 -12.31
C ASP A 21 12.66 -15.39 -12.34
N ALA A 22 13.01 -14.90 -13.54
CA ALA A 22 13.96 -13.80 -13.71
C ALA A 22 13.46 -12.50 -13.05
N LEU A 23 12.18 -12.17 -13.19
CA LEU A 23 11.56 -10.99 -12.55
C LEU A 23 11.53 -11.12 -11.02
N THR A 24 11.20 -12.30 -10.51
CA THR A 24 11.23 -12.59 -9.05
C THR A 24 12.64 -12.46 -8.49
N MET A 25 13.63 -12.95 -9.21
CA MET A 25 15.04 -12.84 -8.85
C MET A 25 15.49 -11.37 -8.83
N MET A 26 15.15 -10.58 -9.85
CA MET A 26 15.44 -9.14 -9.91
C MET A 26 14.83 -8.40 -8.70
N ASP A 27 13.59 -8.72 -8.35
CA ASP A 27 12.93 -8.14 -7.19
C ASP A 27 13.62 -8.48 -5.87
N ALA A 28 14.00 -9.75 -5.68
CA ALA A 28 14.73 -10.19 -4.50
C ALA A 28 16.10 -9.49 -4.37
N ILE A 29 16.86 -9.37 -5.46
CA ILE A 29 18.15 -8.66 -5.46
C ILE A 29 17.98 -7.19 -5.11
N ALA A 30 16.99 -6.53 -5.70
CA ALA A 30 16.71 -5.11 -5.45
C ALA A 30 16.31 -4.84 -3.97
N ARG A 31 15.45 -5.68 -3.39
CA ARG A 31 15.03 -5.57 -1.98
C ARG A 31 16.17 -5.82 -1.00
N ASN A 32 17.01 -6.81 -1.28
CA ASN A 32 18.11 -7.19 -0.39
C ASN A 32 19.38 -6.35 -0.59
N GLY A 33 19.50 -5.59 -1.67
CA GLY A 33 20.71 -4.84 -2.02
C GLY A 33 21.96 -5.68 -2.26
N SER A 34 21.83 -7.03 -2.30
CA SER A 34 22.94 -7.98 -2.39
C SER A 34 22.53 -9.29 -3.07
N PHE A 35 23.32 -9.76 -4.03
CA PHE A 35 23.14 -11.05 -4.68
C PHE A 35 23.20 -12.22 -3.69
N ALA A 36 24.10 -12.15 -2.69
CA ALA A 36 24.24 -13.20 -1.69
C ALA A 36 23.03 -13.28 -0.74
N ALA A 37 22.46 -12.15 -0.35
CA ALA A 37 21.27 -12.11 0.50
C ALA A 37 20.02 -12.57 -0.28
N ALA A 38 19.85 -12.14 -1.52
CA ALA A 38 18.77 -12.59 -2.39
C ALA A 38 18.84 -14.10 -2.68
N ALA A 39 20.06 -14.64 -2.89
CA ALA A 39 20.26 -16.07 -3.09
C ALA A 39 19.80 -16.89 -1.87
N ARG A 40 20.12 -16.44 -0.67
CA ARG A 40 19.64 -17.10 0.57
C ARG A 40 18.12 -17.05 0.68
N GLU A 41 17.50 -15.91 0.38
CA GLU A 41 16.03 -15.76 0.38
C GLU A 41 15.37 -16.73 -0.60
N LEU A 42 15.94 -16.89 -1.79
CA LEU A 42 15.41 -17.74 -2.85
C LEU A 42 15.81 -19.22 -2.76
N GLY A 43 16.59 -19.60 -1.75
CA GLY A 43 17.12 -20.97 -1.60
C GLY A 43 18.07 -21.38 -2.74
N ARG A 44 18.84 -20.42 -3.31
CA ARG A 44 19.76 -20.62 -4.45
C ARG A 44 21.19 -20.27 -4.08
N VAL A 45 22.14 -20.67 -4.92
CA VAL A 45 23.53 -20.26 -4.79
C VAL A 45 23.76 -18.91 -5.47
N PRO A 46 24.63 -18.00 -4.94
CA PRO A 46 24.86 -16.69 -5.50
C PRO A 46 25.34 -16.68 -6.97
N SER A 47 26.12 -17.70 -7.36
CA SER A 47 26.59 -17.86 -8.75
C SER A 47 25.46 -18.08 -9.74
N ALA A 48 24.38 -18.78 -9.34
CA ALA A 48 23.22 -19.01 -10.19
C ALA A 48 22.45 -17.68 -10.45
N LEU A 49 22.29 -16.82 -9.42
CA LEU A 49 21.66 -15.51 -9.60
C LEU A 49 22.51 -14.62 -10.51
N THR A 50 23.83 -14.61 -10.31
CA THR A 50 24.76 -13.83 -11.15
C THR A 50 24.70 -14.29 -12.60
N TYR A 51 24.65 -15.59 -12.84
CA TYR A 51 24.51 -16.15 -14.19
C TYR A 51 23.17 -15.76 -14.84
N SER A 52 22.06 -15.93 -14.13
CA SER A 52 20.73 -15.61 -14.65
C SER A 52 20.57 -14.11 -14.94
N VAL A 53 21.11 -13.22 -14.09
CA VAL A 53 21.13 -11.77 -14.36
C VAL A 53 21.96 -11.47 -15.61
N ARG A 54 23.13 -12.09 -15.76
CA ARG A 54 23.97 -11.90 -16.95
C ARG A 54 23.24 -12.35 -18.22
N GLN A 55 22.58 -13.50 -18.21
CA GLN A 55 21.77 -13.97 -19.35
C GLN A 55 20.64 -12.98 -19.69
N LEU A 56 19.99 -12.42 -18.66
CA LEU A 56 18.93 -11.43 -18.84
C LEU A 56 19.50 -10.12 -19.45
N GLU A 57 20.63 -9.63 -18.94
CA GLU A 57 21.36 -8.47 -19.49
C GLU A 57 21.79 -8.70 -20.94
N GLU A 58 22.33 -9.87 -21.27
CA GLU A 58 22.72 -10.25 -22.63
C GLU A 58 21.51 -10.33 -23.57
N SER A 59 20.38 -10.88 -23.11
CA SER A 59 19.17 -10.98 -23.95
C SER A 59 18.53 -9.63 -24.25
N LEU A 60 18.64 -8.69 -23.31
CA LEU A 60 18.09 -7.33 -23.44
C LEU A 60 19.11 -6.34 -24.02
N ASP A 61 20.37 -6.75 -24.15
CA ASP A 61 21.49 -5.93 -24.59
C ASP A 61 21.70 -4.66 -23.76
N VAL A 62 21.43 -4.75 -22.43
CA VAL A 62 21.59 -3.65 -21.46
C VAL A 62 22.07 -4.18 -20.12
N LEU A 63 22.83 -3.36 -19.38
CA LEU A 63 23.16 -3.65 -17.98
C LEU A 63 22.00 -3.25 -17.08
N LEU A 64 21.61 -4.15 -16.19
CA LEU A 64 20.54 -3.95 -15.20
C LEU A 64 21.09 -3.54 -13.83
N PHE A 65 22.35 -3.92 -13.55
CA PHE A 65 23.04 -3.56 -12.30
C PHE A 65 24.35 -2.83 -12.56
N ASP A 66 24.65 -1.82 -11.74
CA ASP A 66 25.95 -1.15 -11.73
C ASP A 66 26.98 -2.05 -11.02
N ARG A 67 28.05 -2.42 -11.74
CA ARG A 67 29.11 -3.29 -11.24
C ARG A 67 30.24 -2.54 -10.52
N LYS A 68 30.21 -1.19 -10.54
CA LYS A 68 31.31 -0.36 -10.01
C LYS A 68 31.26 -0.20 -8.50
N SER A 69 30.10 -0.33 -7.87
CA SER A 69 29.90 0.02 -6.46
C SER A 69 30.09 -1.14 -5.46
N GLY A 70 30.29 -2.40 -5.94
CA GLY A 70 30.33 -3.59 -5.09
C GLY A 70 28.97 -3.94 -4.45
N GLN A 71 27.96 -3.08 -4.59
CA GLN A 71 26.57 -3.29 -4.17
C GLN A 71 25.69 -3.56 -5.39
N ALA A 72 24.59 -4.26 -5.19
CA ALA A 72 23.60 -4.54 -6.23
C ALA A 72 22.73 -3.30 -6.49
N LYS A 73 23.33 -2.25 -7.07
CA LYS A 73 22.64 -1.01 -7.43
C LYS A 73 22.07 -1.12 -8.83
N LEU A 74 20.77 -0.85 -8.99
CA LEU A 74 20.11 -0.87 -10.29
C LEU A 74 20.58 0.30 -11.19
N THR A 75 20.69 0.02 -12.50
CA THR A 75 20.75 1.06 -13.53
C THR A 75 19.34 1.63 -13.80
N ALA A 76 19.25 2.67 -14.64
CA ALA A 76 17.93 3.17 -15.08
C ALA A 76 17.11 2.08 -15.79
N ALA A 77 17.77 1.28 -16.67
CA ALA A 77 17.11 0.13 -17.32
C ALA A 77 16.72 -0.96 -16.33
N GLY A 78 17.55 -1.22 -15.30
CA GLY A 78 17.23 -2.14 -14.22
C GLY A 78 16.02 -1.68 -13.38
N GLN A 79 15.92 -0.39 -13.11
CA GLN A 79 14.79 0.20 -12.40
C GLN A 79 13.49 0.10 -13.20
N GLU A 80 13.54 0.35 -14.50
CA GLU A 80 12.40 0.20 -15.41
C GLU A 80 11.93 -1.26 -15.46
N LEU A 81 12.87 -2.20 -15.67
CA LEU A 81 12.55 -3.63 -15.68
C LEU A 81 11.97 -4.10 -14.36
N LEU A 82 12.49 -3.65 -13.22
CA LEU A 82 11.95 -3.99 -11.90
C LEU A 82 10.51 -3.48 -11.73
N THR A 83 10.27 -2.26 -12.19
CA THR A 83 8.97 -1.60 -12.12
C THR A 83 7.92 -2.37 -12.92
N GLU A 84 8.18 -2.62 -14.19
CA GLU A 84 7.25 -3.36 -15.05
C GLU A 84 7.19 -4.84 -14.69
N GLY A 85 8.30 -5.42 -14.26
CA GLY A 85 8.37 -6.81 -13.81
C GLY A 85 7.48 -7.08 -12.60
N ARG A 86 7.47 -6.18 -11.62
CA ARG A 86 6.55 -6.27 -10.45
C ARG A 86 5.07 -6.22 -10.88
N ARG A 87 4.75 -5.35 -11.86
CA ARG A 87 3.40 -5.27 -12.41
C ARG A 87 2.99 -6.59 -13.08
N LEU A 88 3.85 -7.16 -13.92
CA LEU A 88 3.60 -8.44 -14.57
C LEU A 88 3.42 -9.60 -13.58
N LEU A 89 4.27 -9.67 -12.56
CA LEU A 89 4.14 -10.70 -11.50
C LEU A 89 2.82 -10.56 -10.74
N ALA A 90 2.40 -9.35 -10.43
CA ALA A 90 1.10 -9.09 -9.79
C ALA A 90 -0.08 -9.49 -10.70
N GLU A 91 0.00 -9.20 -12.01
CA GLU A 91 -1.01 -9.62 -12.98
C GLU A 91 -1.11 -11.15 -13.08
N MET A 92 0.02 -11.87 -13.11
CA MET A 92 0.05 -13.33 -13.11
C MET A 92 -0.58 -13.93 -11.86
N ALA A 93 -0.25 -13.39 -10.68
CA ALA A 93 -0.90 -13.79 -9.42
C ALA A 93 -2.42 -13.53 -9.47
N GLY A 94 -2.83 -12.39 -10.03
CA GLY A 94 -4.24 -12.06 -10.27
C GLY A 94 -4.95 -13.06 -11.20
N VAL A 95 -4.26 -13.57 -12.24
CA VAL A 95 -4.81 -14.65 -13.12
C VAL A 95 -5.02 -15.92 -12.31
N ALA A 96 -4.02 -16.36 -11.55
CA ALA A 96 -4.13 -17.57 -10.73
C ALA A 96 -5.28 -17.47 -9.71
N ASN A 97 -5.43 -16.31 -9.06
CA ASN A 97 -6.54 -16.02 -8.15
C ASN A 97 -7.91 -16.08 -8.88
N ARG A 98 -8.00 -15.54 -10.10
CA ARG A 98 -9.25 -15.61 -10.88
C ARG A 98 -9.63 -17.05 -11.25
N VAL A 99 -8.64 -17.86 -11.66
CA VAL A 99 -8.88 -19.28 -12.00
C VAL A 99 -9.38 -20.05 -10.77
N ARG A 100 -8.73 -19.90 -9.62
CA ARG A 100 -9.18 -20.54 -8.37
C ARG A 100 -10.56 -20.06 -7.95
N ARG A 101 -10.84 -18.77 -8.06
CA ARG A 101 -12.14 -18.18 -7.74
C ARG A 101 -13.27 -18.77 -8.61
N VAL A 102 -13.02 -18.99 -9.89
CA VAL A 102 -14.01 -19.64 -10.77
C VAL A 102 -14.34 -21.05 -10.28
N ALA A 103 -13.35 -21.79 -9.78
CA ALA A 103 -13.51 -23.15 -9.30
C ALA A 103 -14.14 -23.23 -7.90
N THR A 104 -13.84 -22.29 -7.00
CA THR A 104 -14.19 -22.40 -5.57
C THR A 104 -15.09 -21.28 -5.05
N GLY A 105 -15.22 -20.19 -5.79
CA GLY A 105 -15.86 -18.95 -5.34
C GLY A 105 -14.95 -18.08 -4.44
N TRP A 106 -13.83 -18.61 -3.94
CA TRP A 106 -12.90 -17.93 -3.03
C TRP A 106 -11.60 -17.48 -3.72
N GLU A 107 -11.08 -16.34 -3.31
CA GLU A 107 -9.70 -15.95 -3.63
C GLU A 107 -8.71 -16.84 -2.87
N ALA A 108 -7.59 -17.20 -3.49
CA ALA A 108 -6.50 -17.88 -2.79
C ALA A 108 -5.78 -16.94 -1.82
N GLU A 109 -5.65 -15.67 -2.22
CA GLU A 109 -5.07 -14.59 -1.41
C GLU A 109 -5.87 -13.31 -1.67
N LEU A 110 -6.08 -12.52 -0.61
CA LEU A 110 -6.67 -11.19 -0.67
C LEU A 110 -5.70 -10.22 0.03
N THR A 111 -5.13 -9.31 -0.74
CA THR A 111 -4.26 -8.25 -0.22
C THR A 111 -5.06 -6.99 -0.01
N ILE A 112 -5.01 -6.45 1.21
CA ILE A 112 -5.74 -5.25 1.64
C ILE A 112 -4.72 -4.17 1.98
N ALA A 113 -4.72 -3.08 1.22
CA ALA A 113 -3.99 -1.87 1.55
C ALA A 113 -4.84 -1.00 2.48
N VAL A 114 -4.27 -0.55 3.59
CA VAL A 114 -4.98 0.22 4.61
C VAL A 114 -4.18 1.49 4.90
N ASP A 115 -4.83 2.65 4.84
CA ASP A 115 -4.18 3.88 5.27
C ASP A 115 -3.90 3.84 6.79
N GLY A 116 -2.66 4.16 7.15
CA GLY A 116 -2.19 4.13 8.54
C GLY A 116 -2.87 5.11 9.49
N VAL A 117 -3.82 5.91 9.00
CA VAL A 117 -4.67 6.79 9.81
C VAL A 117 -5.81 6.03 10.48
N LEU A 118 -6.21 4.87 9.93
CA LEU A 118 -7.34 4.09 10.38
C LEU A 118 -7.01 3.21 11.59
N SER A 119 -8.05 2.80 12.31
CA SER A 119 -7.96 1.95 13.50
C SER A 119 -7.38 0.57 13.22
N SER A 120 -6.16 0.31 13.66
CA SER A 120 -5.55 -1.02 13.60
C SER A 120 -6.28 -2.06 14.46
N PRO A 121 -6.75 -1.75 15.71
CA PRO A 121 -7.54 -2.70 16.48
C PRO A 121 -8.82 -3.14 15.76
N THR A 122 -9.59 -2.21 15.21
CA THR A 122 -10.81 -2.54 14.45
C THR A 122 -10.51 -3.38 13.22
N LEU A 123 -9.40 -3.07 12.50
CA LEU A 123 -8.97 -3.88 11.37
C LEU A 123 -8.66 -5.32 11.77
N LEU A 124 -7.97 -5.53 12.89
CA LEU A 124 -7.63 -6.87 13.40
C LEU A 124 -8.87 -7.60 13.94
N GLU A 125 -9.85 -6.91 14.51
CA GLU A 125 -11.16 -7.48 14.85
C GLU A 125 -11.89 -8.01 13.59
N LEU A 126 -11.82 -7.29 12.48
CA LEU A 126 -12.36 -7.76 11.19
C LEU A 126 -11.61 -8.98 10.65
N VAL A 127 -10.29 -9.01 10.78
CA VAL A 127 -9.47 -10.19 10.41
C VAL A 127 -9.86 -11.41 11.25
N ASP A 128 -10.00 -11.24 12.57
CA ASP A 128 -10.44 -12.32 13.46
C ASP A 128 -11.83 -12.81 13.06
N ALA A 129 -12.79 -11.91 12.88
CA ALA A 129 -14.14 -12.25 12.42
C ALA A 129 -14.14 -12.98 11.07
N PHE A 130 -13.24 -12.61 10.13
CA PHE A 130 -13.07 -13.31 8.86
C PHE A 130 -12.61 -14.76 9.08
N TYR A 131 -11.61 -15.00 9.91
CA TYR A 131 -11.09 -16.35 10.17
C TYR A 131 -12.01 -17.20 11.06
N GLN A 132 -12.98 -16.59 11.74
CA GLN A 132 -14.03 -17.30 12.47
C GLN A 132 -15.16 -17.79 11.57
N LEU A 133 -15.23 -17.37 10.30
CA LEU A 133 -16.21 -17.89 9.35
C LEU A 133 -16.07 -19.41 9.20
N ARG A 134 -17.20 -20.06 8.98
CA ARG A 134 -17.27 -21.52 8.71
C ARG A 134 -18.08 -21.77 7.44
N PRO A 135 -17.53 -21.38 6.27
CA PRO A 135 -18.23 -21.60 5.01
C PRO A 135 -18.37 -23.11 4.72
N GLN A 136 -19.57 -23.51 4.30
CA GLN A 136 -19.83 -24.90 3.86
C GLN A 136 -19.25 -25.14 2.46
N GLY A 137 -18.83 -26.38 2.18
CA GLY A 137 -18.38 -26.77 0.86
C GLY A 137 -17.03 -26.21 0.43
N VAL A 138 -16.14 -25.86 1.37
CA VAL A 138 -14.76 -25.43 1.07
C VAL A 138 -13.97 -26.63 0.54
N PRO A 139 -13.42 -26.58 -0.69
CA PRO A 139 -12.59 -27.65 -1.23
C PRO A 139 -11.32 -27.86 -0.39
N GLY A 140 -11.03 -29.11 0.00
CA GLY A 140 -9.84 -29.47 0.77
C GLY A 140 -10.05 -29.51 2.29
N ALA A 141 -11.26 -29.27 2.81
CA ALA A 141 -11.59 -29.64 4.17
C ALA A 141 -11.56 -31.19 4.29
N HIS A 142 -10.83 -31.73 5.29
CA HIS A 142 -10.84 -33.16 5.55
C HIS A 142 -12.25 -33.64 5.89
N ASP A 143 -12.62 -34.85 5.50
CA ASP A 143 -13.98 -35.40 5.59
C ASP A 143 -14.68 -35.22 6.95
N HIS A 144 -13.92 -35.15 8.05
CA HIS A 144 -14.47 -34.89 9.39
C HIS A 144 -14.89 -33.42 9.61
N ASP A 145 -14.26 -32.45 8.92
CA ASP A 145 -14.56 -31.03 9.02
C ASP A 145 -15.61 -30.55 7.98
N ALA A 146 -15.87 -31.38 6.97
CA ALA A 146 -16.78 -31.04 5.87
C ALA A 146 -18.22 -30.77 6.36
N ALA A 147 -18.65 -31.38 7.45
CA ALA A 147 -19.98 -31.19 8.05
C ALA A 147 -20.05 -29.92 8.92
N LEU A 148 -18.92 -29.46 9.51
CA LEU A 148 -18.85 -28.31 10.41
C LEU A 148 -18.38 -27.03 9.70
N GLY A 149 -17.95 -27.11 8.43
CA GLY A 149 -17.34 -26.02 7.68
C GLY A 149 -15.90 -25.74 8.16
N GLY A 150 -14.95 -25.70 7.23
CA GLY A 150 -13.57 -25.27 7.50
C GLY A 150 -13.41 -23.73 7.53
N PRO A 151 -12.26 -23.20 7.97
CA PRO A 151 -11.98 -21.77 7.86
C PRO A 151 -11.95 -21.33 6.39
N PRO A 152 -12.13 -20.02 6.09
CA PRO A 152 -12.01 -19.53 4.72
C PRO A 152 -10.68 -19.94 4.09
N PRO A 153 -10.64 -20.43 2.84
CA PRO A 153 -9.40 -20.87 2.19
C PRO A 153 -8.55 -19.70 1.69
N THR A 154 -8.94 -18.46 1.99
CA THR A 154 -8.28 -17.24 1.54
C THR A 154 -7.23 -16.79 2.55
N ARG A 155 -5.99 -16.64 2.10
CA ARG A 155 -4.92 -15.98 2.85
C ARG A 155 -5.10 -14.47 2.81
N LEU A 156 -5.19 -13.82 3.96
CA LEU A 156 -5.20 -12.36 4.05
C LEU A 156 -3.78 -11.81 4.14
N ARG A 157 -3.54 -10.71 3.41
CA ARG A 157 -2.35 -9.86 3.55
C ARG A 157 -2.78 -8.44 3.83
N LEU A 158 -2.29 -7.87 4.91
CA LEU A 158 -2.47 -6.46 5.24
C LEU A 158 -1.22 -5.67 4.88
N ARG A 159 -1.40 -4.53 4.25
CA ARG A 159 -0.34 -3.56 3.93
C ARG A 159 -0.75 -2.22 4.51
N THR A 160 0.13 -1.61 5.28
CA THR A 160 -0.06 -0.23 5.71
C THR A 160 0.53 0.70 4.67
N GLU A 161 -0.28 1.62 4.21
CA GLU A 161 0.09 2.67 3.25
C GLU A 161 -0.21 4.04 3.84
N VAL A 162 0.27 5.09 3.19
CA VAL A 162 0.09 6.47 3.62
C VAL A 162 -0.33 7.32 2.43
N LEU A 163 -1.38 8.11 2.59
CA LEU A 163 -1.86 9.09 1.61
C LEU A 163 -2.12 8.46 0.22
N ALA A 164 -1.43 8.93 -0.85
CA ALA A 164 -1.61 8.44 -2.21
C ALA A 164 -1.16 6.97 -2.37
N GLY A 165 -0.29 6.47 -1.48
CA GLY A 165 0.19 5.08 -1.52
C GLY A 165 -0.93 4.05 -1.40
N THR A 166 -2.02 4.36 -0.69
CA THR A 166 -3.19 3.48 -0.59
C THR A 166 -3.86 3.28 -1.96
N TRP A 167 -4.02 4.35 -2.74
CA TRP A 167 -4.48 4.28 -4.12
C TRP A 167 -3.46 3.57 -5.02
N GLU A 168 -2.19 3.91 -4.90
CA GLU A 168 -1.14 3.31 -5.73
C GLU A 168 -1.07 1.80 -5.55
N ALA A 169 -1.19 1.28 -4.34
CA ALA A 169 -1.20 -0.14 -4.07
C ALA A 169 -2.33 -0.87 -4.83
N LEU A 170 -3.52 -0.26 -4.89
CA LEU A 170 -4.65 -0.81 -5.64
C LEU A 170 -4.44 -0.71 -7.16
N LEU A 171 -4.03 0.46 -7.67
CA LEU A 171 -3.87 0.72 -9.09
C LEU A 171 -2.75 -0.12 -9.71
N SER A 172 -1.67 -0.34 -8.97
CA SER A 172 -0.54 -1.18 -9.39
C SER A 172 -0.80 -2.69 -9.26
N GLY A 173 -1.97 -3.09 -8.72
CA GLY A 173 -2.31 -4.49 -8.49
C GLY A 173 -1.58 -5.12 -7.31
N GLN A 174 -0.95 -4.33 -6.45
CA GLN A 174 -0.32 -4.80 -5.22
C GLN A 174 -1.33 -5.02 -4.09
N ALA A 175 -2.56 -4.52 -4.25
CA ALA A 175 -3.69 -4.78 -3.37
C ALA A 175 -4.95 -5.06 -4.19
N ASP A 176 -5.86 -5.84 -3.62
CA ASP A 176 -7.18 -6.17 -4.19
C ASP A 176 -8.26 -5.25 -3.63
N LEU A 177 -8.08 -4.78 -2.40
CA LEU A 177 -8.93 -3.86 -1.67
C LEU A 177 -8.06 -2.76 -1.05
N ALA A 178 -8.48 -1.50 -1.16
CA ALA A 178 -7.85 -0.36 -0.51
C ALA A 178 -8.84 0.29 0.46
N ILE A 179 -8.46 0.48 1.73
CA ILE A 179 -9.28 1.07 2.78
C ILE A 179 -8.60 2.34 3.28
N GLY A 180 -9.31 3.46 3.27
CA GLY A 180 -8.76 4.77 3.63
C GLY A 180 -8.22 5.54 2.43
N VAL A 181 -8.69 5.26 1.22
CA VAL A 181 -8.34 6.09 0.06
C VAL A 181 -8.91 7.50 0.23
N SER A 182 -8.11 8.52 -0.07
CA SER A 182 -8.59 9.91 -0.06
C SER A 182 -9.62 10.12 -1.16
N LEU A 183 -10.75 10.72 -0.81
CA LEU A 183 -11.80 11.13 -1.74
C LEU A 183 -11.67 12.60 -2.16
N ASN A 184 -10.75 13.35 -1.55
CA ASN A 184 -10.56 14.75 -1.84
C ASN A 184 -9.88 14.96 -3.21
N GLY A 185 -10.65 15.41 -4.19
CA GLY A 185 -10.12 15.81 -5.51
C GLY A 185 -9.77 14.68 -6.46
N MET A 186 -10.10 13.41 -6.16
CA MET A 186 -9.89 12.29 -7.07
C MET A 186 -11.22 11.70 -7.55
N SER A 187 -11.35 11.57 -8.87
CA SER A 187 -12.36 10.70 -9.47
C SER A 187 -11.79 9.30 -9.61
N PRO A 188 -12.55 8.26 -9.25
CA PRO A 188 -12.08 6.87 -9.40
C PRO A 188 -11.76 6.58 -10.87
N PRO A 189 -10.61 5.95 -11.17
CA PRO A 189 -10.29 5.54 -12.53
C PRO A 189 -11.30 4.52 -13.06
N ALA A 190 -11.45 4.45 -14.39
CA ALA A 190 -12.31 3.46 -15.02
C ALA A 190 -11.91 2.03 -14.60
N GLY A 191 -12.90 1.20 -14.27
CA GLY A 191 -12.69 -0.18 -13.81
C GLY A 191 -12.48 -0.33 -12.30
N TYR A 192 -12.57 0.75 -11.52
CA TYR A 192 -12.55 0.71 -10.06
C TYR A 192 -13.86 1.20 -9.48
N ALA A 193 -14.29 0.56 -8.40
CA ALA A 193 -15.44 0.98 -7.60
C ALA A 193 -14.91 1.61 -6.31
N VAL A 194 -15.61 2.64 -5.83
CA VAL A 194 -15.27 3.37 -4.61
C VAL A 194 -16.55 3.65 -3.84
N GLU A 195 -16.50 3.40 -2.54
CA GLU A 195 -17.59 3.71 -1.61
C GLU A 195 -17.07 4.57 -0.46
N PRO A 196 -17.90 5.44 0.11
CA PRO A 196 -17.48 6.29 1.21
C PRO A 196 -17.28 5.50 2.51
N LEU A 197 -16.15 5.75 3.17
CA LEU A 197 -15.87 5.27 4.53
C LEU A 197 -16.37 6.27 5.56
N GLY A 198 -16.10 7.56 5.38
CA GLY A 198 -16.49 8.65 6.23
C GLY A 198 -15.46 9.77 6.25
N GLU A 199 -15.57 10.65 7.23
CA GLU A 199 -14.74 11.83 7.37
C GLU A 199 -13.99 11.84 8.70
N LEU A 200 -12.76 12.37 8.68
CA LEU A 200 -11.94 12.59 9.88
C LEU A 200 -11.55 14.06 9.98
N PRO A 201 -11.87 14.73 11.08
CA PRO A 201 -11.35 16.05 11.37
C PRO A 201 -9.89 15.97 11.80
N PHE A 202 -9.07 16.85 11.25
CA PHE A 202 -7.68 17.05 11.64
C PHE A 202 -7.53 18.37 12.36
N VAL A 203 -6.90 18.34 13.54
CA VAL A 203 -6.71 19.51 14.39
C VAL A 203 -5.23 19.79 14.58
N LEU A 204 -4.85 21.09 14.61
CA LEU A 204 -3.50 21.50 14.92
C LEU A 204 -3.15 21.09 16.33
N THR A 205 -2.07 20.35 16.48
CA THR A 205 -1.66 19.69 17.72
C THR A 205 -0.19 19.91 17.99
N MET A 206 0.17 20.11 19.24
CA MET A 206 1.54 20.31 19.68
C MET A 206 1.72 19.95 21.16
N SER A 207 2.98 19.86 21.60
CA SER A 207 3.31 19.76 23.04
C SER A 207 2.88 21.02 23.78
N PRO A 208 2.42 20.92 25.06
CA PRO A 208 2.09 22.08 25.89
C PRO A 208 3.27 23.03 26.15
N HIS A 209 4.51 22.56 25.95
CA HIS A 209 5.71 23.39 26.08
C HIS A 209 6.11 24.09 24.77
N HIS A 210 5.40 23.87 23.67
CA HIS A 210 5.67 24.54 22.41
C HIS A 210 5.28 26.03 22.48
N PRO A 211 6.06 26.97 21.88
CA PRO A 211 5.75 28.40 21.93
C PRO A 211 4.32 28.75 21.52
N LEU A 212 3.79 28.09 20.49
CA LEU A 212 2.41 28.31 20.03
C LEU A 212 1.33 27.76 20.98
N ALA A 213 1.67 27.00 22.02
CA ALA A 213 0.68 26.50 22.97
C ALA A 213 -0.01 27.64 23.73
N GLY A 214 0.70 28.75 23.99
CA GLY A 214 0.17 29.97 24.58
C GLY A 214 -0.34 31.01 23.58
N ALA A 215 -0.26 30.77 22.27
CA ALA A 215 -0.65 31.73 21.24
C ALA A 215 -2.16 32.01 21.26
N LYS A 216 -2.52 33.25 20.86
CA LYS A 216 -3.93 33.67 20.74
C LYS A 216 -4.56 32.99 19.51
N GLU A 217 -5.72 32.40 19.69
CA GLU A 217 -6.49 31.77 18.63
C GLU A 217 -7.43 32.72 17.88
N PRO A 218 -7.70 32.50 16.60
CA PRO A 218 -7.12 31.44 15.73
C PRO A 218 -5.73 31.83 15.24
N ILE A 219 -4.80 30.85 15.14
CA ILE A 219 -3.41 31.05 14.67
C ILE A 219 -3.39 31.23 13.16
N GLY A 220 -2.62 32.19 12.65
CA GLY A 220 -2.43 32.48 11.24
C GLY A 220 -1.33 31.66 10.59
N ASP A 221 -1.33 31.58 9.25
CA ASP A 221 -0.29 30.89 8.47
C ASP A 221 1.08 31.57 8.58
N ASP A 222 1.09 32.89 8.71
CA ASP A 222 2.28 33.71 8.95
C ASP A 222 3.01 33.36 10.26
N GLU A 223 2.27 32.91 11.26
CA GLU A 223 2.80 32.45 12.53
C GLU A 223 3.20 30.96 12.44
N LEU A 224 2.33 30.11 11.83
CA LEU A 224 2.59 28.67 11.68
C LEU A 224 3.87 28.36 10.90
N VAL A 225 4.16 29.13 9.84
CA VAL A 225 5.33 28.90 8.96
C VAL A 225 6.67 29.07 9.69
N GLN A 226 6.70 29.82 10.79
CA GLN A 226 7.91 30.03 11.59
C GLN A 226 8.27 28.84 12.48
N HIS A 227 7.40 27.84 12.56
CA HIS A 227 7.58 26.66 13.39
C HIS A 227 7.68 25.39 12.55
N ARG A 228 8.54 24.47 12.99
CA ARG A 228 8.71 23.16 12.32
C ARG A 228 7.40 22.39 12.30
N ALA A 229 7.00 21.95 11.12
CA ALA A 229 5.90 21.01 10.97
C ALA A 229 6.39 19.57 11.11
N ALA A 230 5.66 18.74 11.83
CA ALA A 230 5.78 17.28 11.75
C ALA A 230 4.80 16.75 10.72
N ALA A 231 5.29 16.09 9.67
CA ALA A 231 4.50 15.57 8.57
C ALA A 231 4.74 14.08 8.37
N VAL A 232 3.76 13.38 7.82
CA VAL A 232 3.91 11.99 7.39
C VAL A 232 4.32 11.97 5.92
N SER A 233 5.32 11.15 5.57
CA SER A 233 5.70 10.94 4.17
C SER A 233 4.63 10.12 3.45
N ASP A 234 4.31 10.52 2.23
CA ASP A 234 3.51 9.70 1.34
C ASP A 234 4.27 8.41 0.99
N SER A 235 3.60 7.27 0.96
CA SER A 235 4.19 5.99 0.55
C SER A 235 4.12 5.75 -0.95
N ALA A 236 3.47 6.63 -1.72
CA ALA A 236 3.43 6.54 -3.17
C ALA A 236 4.83 6.71 -3.78
N ALA A 237 5.17 5.82 -4.71
CA ALA A 237 6.43 5.85 -5.45
C ALA A 237 6.27 6.35 -6.90
N ARG A 238 5.07 6.24 -7.46
CA ARG A 238 4.75 6.55 -8.87
C ARG A 238 3.72 7.66 -9.01
N LEU A 239 2.72 7.70 -8.12
CA LEU A 239 1.80 8.82 -8.06
C LEU A 239 2.53 10.04 -7.51
N SER A 240 2.07 11.24 -7.91
CA SER A 240 2.60 12.47 -7.32
C SER A 240 2.38 12.45 -5.81
N PRO A 241 3.46 12.59 -5.00
CA PRO A 241 3.34 12.57 -3.56
C PRO A 241 2.40 13.67 -3.07
N LEU A 242 1.51 13.32 -2.17
CA LEU A 242 0.62 14.28 -1.53
C LEU A 242 1.32 14.93 -0.33
N THR A 243 1.22 16.25 -0.27
CA THR A 243 1.64 17.03 0.88
C THR A 243 0.40 17.66 1.50
N VAL A 244 0.13 17.35 2.76
CA VAL A 244 -1.09 17.80 3.43
C VAL A 244 -0.75 18.73 4.59
N ASN A 245 -1.40 19.89 4.64
CA ASN A 245 -1.29 20.85 5.73
C ASN A 245 0.10 21.46 5.96
N LEU A 246 0.99 21.45 4.97
CA LEU A 246 2.26 22.16 5.00
C LEU A 246 2.16 23.54 4.34
N LEU A 247 3.00 24.45 4.77
CA LEU A 247 3.12 25.79 4.21
C LEU A 247 4.40 25.91 3.37
N PRO A 248 4.39 26.67 2.26
CA PRO A 248 5.61 26.97 1.53
C PRO A 248 6.68 27.59 2.41
N GLY A 249 7.91 27.06 2.37
CA GLY A 249 9.03 27.55 3.15
C GLY A 249 9.06 27.11 4.63
N GLN A 250 8.09 26.35 5.11
CA GLN A 250 8.09 25.82 6.47
C GLN A 250 9.17 24.75 6.66
N ASP A 251 9.88 24.78 7.78
CA ASP A 251 10.77 23.67 8.18
C ASP A 251 9.94 22.43 8.49
N VAL A 252 10.35 21.25 8.02
CA VAL A 252 9.56 20.01 8.09
C VAL A 252 10.37 18.85 8.63
N LEU A 253 9.90 18.26 9.72
CA LEU A 253 10.30 16.92 10.16
C LEU A 253 9.37 15.90 9.50
N THR A 254 9.91 15.10 8.59
CA THR A 254 9.16 14.04 7.92
C THR A 254 9.36 12.70 8.64
N VAL A 255 8.27 12.01 8.93
CA VAL A 255 8.24 10.68 9.54
C VAL A 255 7.43 9.72 8.66
N SER A 256 7.63 8.41 8.83
CA SER A 256 7.03 7.38 7.96
C SER A 256 5.63 6.92 8.38
N SER A 257 5.09 7.39 9.52
CA SER A 257 3.78 6.92 10.02
C SER A 257 3.09 7.93 10.92
N GLN A 258 1.76 7.81 11.06
CA GLN A 258 0.98 8.62 12.00
C GLN A 258 1.44 8.42 13.45
N HIS A 259 1.81 7.20 13.83
CA HIS A 259 2.37 6.93 15.15
C HIS A 259 3.70 7.67 15.36
N GLY A 260 4.60 7.65 14.38
CA GLY A 260 5.84 8.41 14.41
C GLY A 260 5.60 9.92 14.56
N LYS A 261 4.59 10.45 13.85
CA LYS A 261 4.18 11.85 13.96
C LYS A 261 3.66 12.18 15.37
N LEU A 262 2.78 11.34 15.93
CA LEU A 262 2.29 11.50 17.30
C LEU A 262 3.46 11.52 18.30
N GLN A 263 4.44 10.61 18.16
CA GLN A 263 5.62 10.57 19.01
C GLN A 263 6.51 11.81 18.87
N ALA A 264 6.60 12.39 17.67
CA ALA A 264 7.34 13.64 17.46
C ALA A 264 6.65 14.82 18.17
N LEU A 265 5.32 14.92 18.06
CA LEU A 265 4.55 15.98 18.73
C LEU A 265 4.61 15.87 20.25
N LEU A 266 4.51 14.68 20.82
CA LEU A 266 4.65 14.44 22.26
C LEU A 266 6.01 14.87 22.80
N ARG A 267 7.07 14.81 22.00
CA ARG A 267 8.44 15.26 22.34
C ARG A 267 8.69 16.73 22.04
N GLY A 268 7.68 17.47 21.55
CA GLY A 268 7.82 18.88 21.20
C GLY A 268 8.72 19.15 20.00
N LEU A 269 8.91 18.18 19.09
CA LEU A 269 9.79 18.32 17.92
C LEU A 269 9.18 19.18 16.80
N GLY A 270 7.96 19.66 16.96
CA GLY A 270 7.26 20.54 16.03
C GLY A 270 5.76 20.59 16.30
N ILE A 271 5.04 21.13 15.34
CA ILE A 271 3.56 21.21 15.31
C ILE A 271 3.02 20.34 14.18
N GLY A 272 1.76 19.90 14.26
CA GLY A 272 1.17 19.14 13.16
C GLY A 272 -0.32 18.91 13.30
N PHE A 273 -0.97 18.72 12.16
CA PHE A 273 -2.38 18.36 12.15
C PHE A 273 -2.53 16.86 12.38
N MET A 274 -3.24 16.46 13.41
CA MET A 274 -3.52 15.08 13.76
C MET A 274 -5.02 14.79 13.68
N PRO A 275 -5.41 13.55 13.32
CA PRO A 275 -6.80 13.14 13.45
C PRO A 275 -7.26 13.27 14.89
N GLU A 276 -8.42 13.85 15.12
CA GLU A 276 -8.95 14.09 16.47
C GLU A 276 -8.97 12.82 17.34
N PRO A 277 -9.40 11.65 16.85
CA PRO A 277 -9.39 10.45 17.67
C PRO A 277 -7.99 10.04 18.18
N TRP A 278 -6.94 10.28 17.40
CA TRP A 278 -5.54 9.93 17.76
C TRP A 278 -4.99 10.73 18.92
N ILE A 279 -5.52 11.91 19.17
CA ILE A 279 -4.98 12.83 20.19
C ILE A 279 -5.92 13.01 21.39
N ARG A 280 -7.09 12.41 21.35
CA ARG A 280 -8.11 12.58 22.42
C ARG A 280 -7.55 12.22 23.79
N GLU A 281 -6.99 11.04 23.94
CA GLU A 281 -6.38 10.61 25.22
C GLU A 281 -5.16 11.45 25.60
N PRO A 282 -4.15 11.68 24.72
CA PRO A 282 -3.03 12.56 25.02
C PRO A 282 -3.44 13.98 25.44
N VAL A 283 -4.48 14.55 24.83
CA VAL A 283 -5.02 15.88 25.22
C VAL A 283 -5.69 15.82 26.59
N GLN A 284 -6.52 14.82 26.86
CA GLN A 284 -7.15 14.63 28.17
C GLN A 284 -6.12 14.48 29.29
N ARG A 285 -4.97 13.88 28.99
CA ARG A 285 -3.85 13.73 29.94
C ARG A 285 -2.92 14.94 30.01
N GLY A 286 -3.21 16.01 29.28
CA GLY A 286 -2.37 17.21 29.23
C GLY A 286 -1.00 17.03 28.57
N LEU A 287 -0.79 15.94 27.81
CA LEU A 287 0.45 15.65 27.10
C LEU A 287 0.54 16.37 25.74
N LEU A 288 -0.61 16.74 25.19
CA LEU A 288 -0.74 17.55 23.98
C LEU A 288 -1.79 18.64 24.18
N VAL A 289 -1.68 19.69 23.37
CA VAL A 289 -2.69 20.75 23.26
C VAL A 289 -3.08 20.93 21.81
N THR A 290 -4.32 21.36 21.59
CA THR A 290 -4.83 21.68 20.25
C THR A 290 -5.06 23.17 20.13
N LYS A 291 -4.98 23.71 18.91
CA LYS A 291 -5.21 25.12 18.62
C LYS A 291 -6.07 25.28 17.37
N ALA A 292 -6.98 26.26 17.42
CA ALA A 292 -7.72 26.68 16.25
C ALA A 292 -6.81 27.46 15.30
N VAL A 293 -7.00 27.28 13.98
CA VAL A 293 -6.28 27.98 12.93
C VAL A 293 -7.22 28.81 12.05
N ARG A 294 -6.71 29.89 11.41
CA ARG A 294 -7.53 30.76 10.54
C ARG A 294 -7.96 30.08 9.25
N ARG A 295 -7.14 29.15 8.74
CA ARG A 295 -7.52 28.36 7.57
C ARG A 295 -8.70 27.45 7.90
N ASN A 296 -9.45 27.03 6.88
CA ASN A 296 -10.56 26.10 7.10
C ASN A 296 -10.09 24.84 7.82
N ALA A 297 -10.90 24.36 8.76
CA ALA A 297 -10.64 23.10 9.44
C ALA A 297 -10.38 21.99 8.40
N SER A 298 -9.27 21.29 8.58
CA SER A 298 -8.90 20.21 7.67
C SER A 298 -9.72 18.97 8.00
N THR A 299 -10.79 18.72 7.24
CA THR A 299 -11.52 17.45 7.29
C THR A 299 -11.15 16.65 6.05
N ALA A 300 -10.69 15.43 6.26
CA ALA A 300 -10.38 14.52 5.16
C ALA A 300 -11.51 13.51 4.99
N ALA A 301 -12.02 13.40 3.76
CA ALA A 301 -12.97 12.37 3.36
C ALA A 301 -12.23 11.12 2.88
N PHE A 302 -12.59 9.98 3.44
CA PHE A 302 -12.02 8.68 3.13
C PHE A 302 -13.04 7.76 2.51
N GLY A 303 -12.56 6.87 1.62
CA GLY A 303 -13.33 5.79 1.02
C GLY A 303 -12.63 4.45 1.12
N TYR A 304 -13.30 3.43 0.63
CA TYR A 304 -12.68 2.15 0.32
C TYR A 304 -12.94 1.82 -1.15
N ALA A 305 -11.94 1.20 -1.80
CA ALA A 305 -11.92 1.02 -3.23
C ALA A 305 -11.44 -0.38 -3.61
N TRP A 306 -11.97 -0.92 -4.72
CA TRP A 306 -11.58 -2.20 -5.26
C TRP A 306 -11.71 -2.19 -6.78
N ARG A 307 -11.08 -3.17 -7.45
CA ARG A 307 -11.26 -3.33 -8.89
C ARG A 307 -12.67 -3.88 -9.17
N ALA A 308 -13.48 -3.15 -9.91
CA ALA A 308 -14.79 -3.58 -10.34
C ALA A 308 -14.66 -4.83 -11.23
N GLY A 309 -15.46 -5.87 -10.98
CA GLY A 309 -15.52 -7.05 -11.83
C GLY A 309 -16.12 -6.70 -13.20
N THR A 310 -15.70 -7.43 -14.23
CA THR A 310 -16.32 -7.33 -15.56
C THR A 310 -17.70 -8.00 -15.52
N GLY A 311 -18.79 -7.22 -15.55
CA GLY A 311 -20.18 -7.72 -15.52
C GLY A 311 -21.11 -6.84 -14.67
N ALA A 312 -22.36 -7.29 -14.46
CA ALA A 312 -23.31 -6.62 -13.57
C ALA A 312 -22.71 -6.46 -12.17
N ALA A 313 -23.08 -5.39 -11.46
CA ALA A 313 -22.49 -5.00 -10.17
C ALA A 313 -22.31 -6.20 -9.22
N GLY A 314 -21.06 -6.53 -8.90
CA GLY A 314 -20.68 -7.65 -8.04
C GLY A 314 -20.55 -9.02 -8.70
N ALA A 315 -20.86 -9.16 -10.00
CA ALA A 315 -20.57 -10.38 -10.75
C ALA A 315 -19.06 -10.49 -10.96
N GLY A 316 -18.49 -11.62 -10.51
CA GLY A 316 -17.06 -11.89 -10.65
C GLY A 316 -16.19 -11.49 -9.45
N LEU A 317 -16.73 -10.92 -8.36
CA LEU A 317 -16.01 -10.77 -7.11
C LEU A 317 -16.00 -12.10 -6.33
N GLY A 318 -14.89 -12.41 -5.67
CA GLY A 318 -14.79 -13.59 -4.83
C GLY A 318 -15.46 -13.40 -3.46
N LEU A 319 -15.63 -14.50 -2.76
CA LEU A 319 -16.37 -14.53 -1.50
C LEU A 319 -15.65 -13.77 -0.38
N ALA A 320 -14.31 -13.81 -0.33
CA ALA A 320 -13.56 -13.06 0.64
C ALA A 320 -13.75 -11.54 0.45
N LEU A 321 -13.54 -11.04 -0.78
CA LEU A 321 -13.74 -9.62 -1.06
C LEU A 321 -15.17 -9.18 -0.78
N LYS A 322 -16.17 -9.98 -1.19
CA LYS A 322 -17.60 -9.69 -0.90
C LYS A 322 -17.87 -9.57 0.60
N TRP A 323 -17.31 -10.47 1.41
CA TRP A 323 -17.44 -10.38 2.86
C TRP A 323 -16.85 -9.08 3.41
N TRP A 324 -15.63 -8.72 3.00
CA TRP A 324 -14.99 -7.47 3.41
C TRP A 324 -15.82 -6.25 3.02
N LEU A 325 -16.33 -6.20 1.80
CA LEU A 325 -17.20 -5.11 1.33
C LEU A 325 -18.50 -5.03 2.15
N THR A 326 -19.08 -6.17 2.54
CA THR A 326 -20.26 -6.21 3.41
C THR A 326 -19.96 -5.63 4.79
N GLN A 327 -18.79 -5.97 5.38
CA GLN A 327 -18.39 -5.38 6.68
C GLN A 327 -18.16 -3.87 6.57
N LEU A 328 -17.48 -3.41 5.51
CA LEU A 328 -17.21 -1.99 5.28
C LEU A 328 -18.48 -1.19 4.94
N ALA A 329 -19.52 -1.82 4.41
CA ALA A 329 -20.81 -1.17 4.20
C ALA A 329 -21.56 -0.87 5.54
N SER A 330 -21.22 -1.56 6.64
CA SER A 330 -21.80 -1.33 7.95
C SER A 330 -21.41 0.03 8.51
N PRO A 331 -22.38 0.90 8.90
CA PRO A 331 -22.08 2.18 9.55
C PRO A 331 -21.26 2.03 10.84
N THR A 332 -21.52 0.99 11.63
CA THR A 332 -20.80 0.70 12.87
C THR A 332 -19.34 0.40 12.61
N THR A 333 -19.03 -0.45 11.59
CA THR A 333 -17.66 -0.77 11.19
C THR A 333 -16.93 0.47 10.70
N ARG A 334 -17.58 1.28 9.84
CA ARG A 334 -16.99 2.52 9.33
C ARG A 334 -16.66 3.50 10.44
N HIS A 335 -17.59 3.70 11.37
CA HIS A 335 -17.37 4.55 12.53
C HIS A 335 -16.21 4.03 13.39
N ALA A 336 -16.16 2.73 13.67
CA ALA A 336 -15.09 2.13 14.47
C ALA A 336 -13.71 2.28 13.80
N LEU A 337 -13.61 2.06 12.48
CA LEU A 337 -12.36 2.25 11.71
C LEU A 337 -11.83 3.69 11.80
N LEU A 338 -12.72 4.68 11.90
CA LEU A 338 -12.35 6.09 11.95
C LEU A 338 -12.07 6.60 13.38
N THR A 339 -12.66 6.01 14.42
CA THR A 339 -12.72 6.62 15.76
C THR A 339 -12.11 5.82 16.90
N ARG A 340 -11.92 4.50 16.76
CA ARG A 340 -11.28 3.63 17.76
C ARG A 340 -9.78 3.54 17.52
N LEU A 341 -8.97 3.58 18.59
CA LEU A 341 -7.50 3.49 18.54
C LEU A 341 -7.01 2.48 19.55
#